data_5f1ad8c8675b3c251a6f9b7a683ebf16
#
_entry.id   5f1ad8c8675b3c251a6f9b7a683ebf16
#
_cell.length_a   1.000
_cell.length_b   1.000
_cell.length_c   1.000
_cell.angle_alpha   90.00
_cell.angle_beta   90.00
_cell.angle_gamma   90.00
#
_symmetry.space_group_name_H-M   'P 1'
#
loop_
_entity.id
_entity.type
_entity.pdbx_description
1 polymer ?
#
loop_
_entity_poly.entity_id
_entity_poly.type
_entity_poly.pdbx_seq_one_letter_code
_entity_poly.pdbx_strand_id
1 'polypeptide(L)'
;MHRLLAASLLALGAHTASAASVTLNGTVRDFTADGVNFEGPIVSASGMVNNTLVGSSPTLTATGQALVNAANFGLWYTKTTDTKALSLTLNETAPGSGLYSYSNSSFFPIDNELLGNQGNSHNYHFTYQIAASFGYKPGAGQTFSFTGDDDVWVFFDKKLGIDLGGVHGQQSASVNLDTLLAGYAEGNYSFDFFFAERHRTESNLKIQTSLQLRPQQINDVPEPSSYSLLALGLAGLGLTARQRRRA
;
A
#
# COMPACT_ATOMS: atom_id res chain seq x y z
N MET A 1 32.19 -11.00 66.21
CA MET A 1 31.38 -10.15 65.39
C MET A 1 31.82 -10.30 63.94
N HIS A 2 31.11 -11.14 63.15
CA HIS A 2 31.37 -11.31 61.72
C HIS A 2 30.28 -10.60 60.92
N ARG A 3 30.66 -9.60 60.13
CA ARG A 3 29.74 -8.89 59.23
C ARG A 3 29.77 -9.63 57.88
N LEU A 4 28.67 -10.26 57.52
CA LEU A 4 28.40 -10.77 56.18
C LEU A 4 28.02 -9.58 55.27
N LEU A 5 28.86 -9.31 54.24
CA LEU A 5 28.51 -8.42 53.11
C LEU A 5 27.72 -9.27 52.10
N ALA A 6 26.44 -8.92 51.91
CA ALA A 6 25.64 -9.45 50.82
C ALA A 6 25.94 -8.66 49.58
N ALA A 7 26.55 -9.31 48.58
CA ALA A 7 26.72 -8.73 47.23
C ALA A 7 25.47 -9.02 46.41
N SER A 8 24.70 -7.94 46.09
CA SER A 8 23.55 -8.03 45.20
C SER A 8 24.05 -8.07 43.74
N LEU A 9 23.91 -9.19 43.06
CA LEU A 9 24.13 -9.32 41.63
C LEU A 9 22.94 -8.69 40.91
N LEU A 10 23.12 -7.52 40.28
CA LEU A 10 22.16 -6.97 39.31
C LEU A 10 22.33 -7.74 38.01
N ALA A 11 21.38 -8.63 37.69
CA ALA A 11 21.28 -9.24 36.38
C ALA A 11 20.72 -8.18 35.38
N LEU A 12 21.58 -7.59 34.55
CA LEU A 12 21.15 -6.84 33.39
C LEU A 12 20.55 -7.82 32.38
N GLY A 13 19.23 -7.85 32.27
CA GLY A 13 18.54 -8.57 31.22
C GLY A 13 18.84 -7.88 29.88
N ALA A 14 19.59 -8.54 29.00
CA ALA A 14 19.76 -8.11 27.62
C ALA A 14 18.40 -8.22 26.89
N HIS A 15 17.70 -7.10 26.70
CA HIS A 15 16.54 -7.05 25.84
C HIS A 15 17.04 -7.07 24.40
N THR A 16 16.85 -8.18 23.69
CA THR A 16 17.07 -8.24 22.24
C THR A 16 15.96 -7.44 21.57
N ALA A 17 16.31 -6.29 20.98
CA ALA A 17 15.38 -5.55 20.15
C ALA A 17 15.01 -6.42 18.93
N SER A 18 13.72 -6.66 18.72
CA SER A 18 13.21 -7.28 17.49
C SER A 18 13.09 -6.23 16.40
N ALA A 19 13.36 -6.62 15.15
CA ALA A 19 13.09 -5.76 14.01
C ALA A 19 11.59 -5.50 13.90
N ALA A 20 11.23 -4.24 13.64
CA ALA A 20 9.85 -3.84 13.45
C ALA A 20 9.38 -4.21 12.03
N SER A 21 8.06 -4.31 11.85
CA SER A 21 7.45 -4.51 10.53
C SER A 21 6.25 -3.60 10.35
N VAL A 22 5.96 -3.27 9.09
CA VAL A 22 4.78 -2.52 8.67
C VAL A 22 4.06 -3.33 7.60
N THR A 23 2.79 -3.64 7.82
CA THR A 23 1.93 -4.32 6.85
C THR A 23 1.01 -3.31 6.19
N LEU A 24 1.08 -3.21 4.87
CA LEU A 24 0.23 -2.37 4.04
C LEU A 24 -0.82 -3.23 3.35
N ASN A 25 -2.06 -2.80 3.37
CA ASN A 25 -3.15 -3.49 2.71
C ASN A 25 -3.41 -2.86 1.34
N GLY A 26 -3.58 -3.70 0.33
CA GLY A 26 -3.86 -3.26 -1.02
C GLY A 26 -4.86 -4.16 -1.73
N THR A 27 -5.14 -3.83 -2.97
CA THR A 27 -6.04 -4.57 -3.85
C THR A 27 -5.32 -4.94 -5.13
N VAL A 28 -5.28 -6.22 -5.44
CA VAL A 28 -4.89 -6.74 -6.76
C VAL A 28 -6.15 -6.83 -7.63
N ARG A 29 -6.01 -6.48 -8.91
CA ARG A 29 -7.05 -6.60 -9.93
C ARG A 29 -6.49 -7.37 -11.10
N ASP A 30 -7.19 -8.43 -11.49
CA ASP A 30 -6.78 -9.33 -12.56
C ASP A 30 -7.45 -8.94 -13.89
N PHE A 31 -6.71 -9.09 -14.98
CA PHE A 31 -7.14 -8.71 -16.33
C PHE A 31 -6.77 -9.80 -17.34
N THR A 32 -7.44 -9.79 -18.49
CA THR A 32 -7.00 -10.56 -19.66
C THR A 32 -6.03 -9.72 -20.48
N ALA A 33 -5.08 -10.37 -21.17
CA ALA A 33 -4.12 -9.70 -22.05
C ALA A 33 -4.78 -8.75 -23.05
N ASP A 34 -5.91 -9.18 -23.63
CA ASP A 34 -6.61 -8.45 -24.70
C ASP A 34 -7.55 -7.37 -24.18
N GLY A 35 -7.96 -7.45 -22.91
CA GLY A 35 -9.06 -6.65 -22.38
C GLY A 35 -8.72 -5.18 -22.15
N VAL A 36 -7.49 -4.87 -21.77
CA VAL A 36 -7.11 -3.54 -21.26
C VAL A 36 -5.74 -3.04 -21.71
N ASN A 37 -5.24 -3.53 -22.84
CA ASN A 37 -3.93 -3.18 -23.40
C ASN A 37 -2.75 -3.50 -22.47
N PHE A 38 -2.82 -4.63 -21.75
CA PHE A 38 -1.71 -5.07 -20.91
C PHE A 38 -0.50 -5.46 -21.77
N GLU A 39 -0.72 -6.28 -22.79
CA GLU A 39 0.33 -6.57 -23.76
C GLU A 39 0.54 -5.35 -24.67
N GLY A 40 1.75 -4.87 -24.75
CA GLY A 40 2.13 -3.73 -25.56
C GLY A 40 3.58 -3.78 -26.00
N PRO A 41 4.05 -2.84 -26.81
CA PRO A 41 5.46 -2.77 -27.14
C PRO A 41 6.28 -2.50 -25.89
N ILE A 42 7.47 -3.12 -25.80
CA ILE A 42 8.43 -2.84 -24.71
C ILE A 42 8.96 -1.42 -24.90
N VAL A 43 8.42 -0.48 -24.13
CA VAL A 43 8.77 0.94 -24.14
C VAL A 43 8.71 1.49 -22.73
N SER A 44 9.85 1.84 -22.18
CA SER A 44 9.90 2.62 -20.95
C SER A 44 9.46 4.07 -21.21
N ALA A 45 8.54 4.59 -20.43
CA ALA A 45 7.98 5.92 -20.64
C ALA A 45 7.68 6.63 -19.30
N SER A 46 8.50 7.60 -18.96
CA SER A 46 8.14 8.57 -17.91
C SER A 46 7.11 9.59 -18.45
N GLY A 47 6.35 10.21 -17.55
CA GLY A 47 5.33 11.20 -17.90
C GLY A 47 4.06 10.60 -18.48
N MET A 48 3.80 9.31 -18.30
CA MET A 48 2.53 8.70 -18.72
C MET A 48 1.34 9.19 -17.91
N VAL A 49 1.53 9.51 -16.65
CA VAL A 49 0.47 9.98 -15.75
C VAL A 49 0.69 11.43 -15.32
N ASN A 50 -0.38 12.11 -14.93
CA ASN A 50 -0.31 13.47 -14.42
C ASN A 50 0.45 13.51 -13.09
N ASN A 51 1.20 14.60 -12.86
CA ASN A 51 2.00 14.79 -11.64
C ASN A 51 1.17 14.98 -10.36
N THR A 52 -0.15 15.11 -10.50
CA THR A 52 -1.08 15.25 -9.38
C THR A 52 -2.15 14.18 -9.46
N LEU A 53 -2.31 13.44 -8.37
CA LEU A 53 -3.37 12.44 -8.24
C LEU A 53 -4.70 13.13 -7.93
N VAL A 54 -5.65 13.03 -8.85
CA VAL A 54 -7.01 13.54 -8.69
C VAL A 54 -7.93 12.35 -8.39
N GLY A 55 -8.58 12.36 -7.23
CA GLY A 55 -9.34 11.21 -6.77
C GLY A 55 -8.46 10.08 -6.25
N SER A 56 -8.76 8.83 -6.61
CA SER A 56 -8.13 7.61 -6.11
C SER A 56 -7.35 6.81 -7.16
N SER A 57 -7.21 7.35 -8.37
CA SER A 57 -6.52 6.67 -9.49
C SER A 57 -5.72 7.66 -10.32
N PRO A 58 -4.57 7.26 -10.89
CA PRO A 58 -3.81 8.08 -11.81
C PRO A 58 -4.63 8.39 -13.07
N THR A 59 -4.33 9.51 -13.71
CA THR A 59 -4.91 9.90 -14.99
C THR A 59 -3.81 10.11 -16.03
N LEU A 60 -4.05 9.66 -17.27
CA LEU A 60 -3.07 9.73 -18.33
C LEU A 60 -2.83 11.17 -18.82
N THR A 61 -1.58 11.46 -19.14
CA THR A 61 -1.17 12.60 -19.96
C THR A 61 -1.35 12.26 -21.45
N ALA A 62 -1.02 13.21 -22.34
CA ALA A 62 -0.94 12.94 -23.77
C ALA A 62 0.08 11.83 -24.11
N THR A 63 1.22 11.78 -23.42
CA THR A 63 2.21 10.70 -23.56
C THR A 63 1.61 9.35 -23.20
N GLY A 64 0.91 9.25 -22.08
CA GLY A 64 0.24 8.02 -21.67
C GLY A 64 -0.86 7.57 -22.62
N GLN A 65 -1.66 8.50 -23.14
CA GLN A 65 -2.72 8.22 -24.13
C GLN A 65 -2.18 7.71 -25.46
N ALA A 66 -0.94 8.03 -25.81
CA ALA A 66 -0.29 7.48 -26.99
C ALA A 66 0.14 6.02 -26.82
N LEU A 67 0.27 5.54 -25.59
CA LEU A 67 0.72 4.17 -25.25
C LEU A 67 -0.40 3.27 -24.76
N VAL A 68 -1.42 3.82 -24.09
CA VAL A 68 -2.52 3.06 -23.49
C VAL A 68 -3.85 3.78 -23.78
N ASN A 69 -4.87 3.00 -24.12
CA ASN A 69 -6.21 3.55 -24.29
C ASN A 69 -6.76 4.09 -22.96
N ALA A 70 -7.19 5.35 -22.94
CA ALA A 70 -7.61 6.05 -21.74
C ALA A 70 -8.82 5.38 -21.03
N ALA A 71 -9.77 4.84 -21.79
CA ALA A 71 -10.92 4.14 -21.23
C ALA A 71 -10.50 2.85 -20.53
N ASN A 72 -9.57 2.09 -21.11
CA ASN A 72 -9.01 0.87 -20.52
C ASN A 72 -8.19 1.19 -19.28
N PHE A 73 -7.33 2.22 -19.33
CA PHE A 73 -6.53 2.66 -18.19
C PHE A 73 -7.39 3.05 -16.98
N GLY A 74 -8.55 3.65 -17.22
CA GLY A 74 -9.50 3.97 -16.15
C GLY A 74 -9.94 2.76 -15.33
N LEU A 75 -9.93 1.54 -15.92
CA LEU A 75 -10.30 0.29 -15.24
C LEU A 75 -9.16 -0.29 -14.40
N TRP A 76 -7.90 0.06 -14.66
CA TRP A 76 -6.73 -0.54 -14.01
C TRP A 76 -6.80 -0.49 -12.49
N TYR A 77 -7.36 0.58 -11.92
CA TYR A 77 -7.43 0.77 -10.48
C TYR A 77 -8.86 0.99 -9.95
N THR A 78 -9.87 0.86 -10.83
CA THR A 78 -11.29 1.06 -10.45
C THR A 78 -12.15 -0.18 -10.64
N LYS A 79 -11.69 -1.20 -11.39
CA LYS A 79 -12.40 -2.48 -11.58
C LYS A 79 -12.74 -3.11 -10.20
N THR A 80 -13.97 -3.56 -10.02
CA THR A 80 -14.47 -4.15 -8.77
C THR A 80 -14.70 -5.66 -8.84
N THR A 81 -14.62 -6.26 -10.05
CA THR A 81 -14.66 -7.71 -10.26
C THR A 81 -13.24 -8.25 -10.41
N ASP A 82 -13.06 -9.56 -10.24
CA ASP A 82 -11.76 -10.24 -10.34
C ASP A 82 -10.69 -9.52 -9.51
N THR A 83 -11.01 -9.29 -8.26
CA THR A 83 -10.17 -8.56 -7.30
C THR A 83 -9.87 -9.40 -6.08
N LYS A 84 -8.69 -9.16 -5.49
CA LYS A 84 -8.25 -9.83 -4.26
C LYS A 84 -7.56 -8.82 -3.35
N ALA A 85 -7.86 -8.89 -2.06
CA ALA A 85 -7.07 -8.19 -1.06
C ALA A 85 -5.69 -8.83 -0.94
N LEU A 86 -4.64 -8.01 -0.93
CA LEU A 86 -3.26 -8.45 -0.77
C LEU A 86 -2.55 -7.55 0.23
N SER A 87 -1.91 -8.16 1.23
CA SER A 87 -1.10 -7.45 2.20
C SER A 87 0.39 -7.56 1.85
N LEU A 88 1.10 -6.45 1.93
CA LEU A 88 2.54 -6.35 1.74
C LEU A 88 3.19 -5.99 3.08
N THR A 89 4.08 -6.84 3.58
CA THR A 89 4.79 -6.59 4.84
C THR A 89 6.22 -6.17 4.57
N LEU A 90 6.54 -4.93 4.92
CA LEU A 90 7.89 -4.40 4.91
C LEU A 90 8.52 -4.67 6.29
N ASN A 91 9.69 -5.28 6.29
CA ASN A 91 10.45 -5.55 7.51
C ASN A 91 11.57 -4.54 7.68
N GLU A 92 11.81 -4.12 8.92
CA GLU A 92 12.95 -3.28 9.23
C GLU A 92 14.26 -4.03 8.92
N THR A 93 15.19 -3.39 8.23
CA THR A 93 16.42 -4.02 7.74
C THR A 93 17.40 -4.41 8.85
N ALA A 94 17.33 -3.72 9.98
CA ALA A 94 17.99 -4.05 11.23
C ALA A 94 17.21 -3.40 12.38
N PRO A 95 17.18 -3.99 13.58
CA PRO A 95 16.44 -3.45 14.72
C PRO A 95 16.80 -1.99 15.01
N GLY A 96 15.82 -1.09 15.01
CA GLY A 96 15.98 0.34 15.28
C GLY A 96 16.62 1.15 14.16
N SER A 97 16.81 0.58 12.96
CA SER A 97 17.34 1.32 11.81
C SER A 97 16.36 2.35 11.23
N GLY A 98 15.06 2.16 11.43
CA GLY A 98 14.02 2.95 10.80
C GLY A 98 13.96 2.80 9.26
N LEU A 99 14.72 1.86 8.70
CA LEU A 99 14.74 1.55 7.28
C LEU A 99 14.00 0.24 7.02
N TYR A 100 12.93 0.29 6.28
CA TYR A 100 12.06 -0.85 5.96
C TYR A 100 12.25 -1.32 4.53
N SER A 101 12.14 -2.61 4.30
CA SER A 101 12.22 -3.18 2.96
C SER A 101 11.27 -4.36 2.74
N TYR A 102 10.87 -4.50 1.48
CA TYR A 102 10.24 -5.69 0.91
C TYR A 102 10.96 -6.02 -0.40
N SER A 103 11.13 -7.30 -0.72
CA SER A 103 11.72 -7.72 -1.99
C SER A 103 11.14 -9.06 -2.42
N ASN A 104 10.65 -9.11 -3.65
CA ASN A 104 10.21 -10.33 -4.32
C ASN A 104 10.58 -10.23 -5.80
N SER A 105 11.40 -11.16 -6.29
CA SER A 105 11.84 -11.26 -7.69
C SER A 105 10.97 -12.21 -8.53
N SER A 106 9.84 -12.62 -8.00
CA SER A 106 8.83 -13.45 -8.68
C SER A 106 7.46 -13.08 -8.10
N PHE A 107 7.06 -11.81 -8.32
CA PHE A 107 5.86 -11.22 -7.71
C PHE A 107 4.63 -11.57 -8.54
N PHE A 108 4.13 -12.79 -8.38
CA PHE A 108 2.91 -13.30 -9.02
C PHE A 108 1.85 -13.67 -7.97
N PRO A 109 1.25 -12.69 -7.29
CA PRO A 109 0.43 -12.91 -6.09
C PRO A 109 -0.92 -13.57 -6.35
N ILE A 110 -1.31 -13.71 -7.60
CA ILE A 110 -2.60 -14.30 -8.01
C ILE A 110 -2.44 -15.45 -9.02
N ASP A 111 -1.29 -16.13 -8.99
CA ASP A 111 -1.09 -17.33 -9.80
C ASP A 111 -2.18 -18.36 -9.53
N ASN A 112 -2.78 -18.88 -10.61
CA ASN A 112 -3.88 -19.85 -10.61
C ASN A 112 -5.15 -19.39 -9.88
N GLU A 113 -5.28 -18.09 -9.61
CA GLU A 113 -6.45 -17.48 -8.97
C GLU A 113 -7.18 -16.55 -9.94
N LEU A 114 -8.40 -16.12 -9.57
CA LEU A 114 -9.25 -15.18 -10.31
C LEU A 114 -9.47 -15.64 -11.77
N LEU A 115 -8.91 -14.94 -12.75
CA LEU A 115 -8.98 -15.32 -14.17
C LEU A 115 -7.95 -16.41 -14.54
N GLY A 116 -7.08 -16.78 -13.59
CA GLY A 116 -6.02 -17.79 -13.77
C GLY A 116 -4.89 -17.30 -14.65
N ASN A 117 -3.93 -18.19 -14.90
CA ASN A 117 -2.70 -17.86 -15.65
C ASN A 117 -2.93 -17.72 -17.17
N GLN A 118 -4.14 -17.97 -17.68
CA GLN A 118 -4.53 -17.78 -19.09
C GLN A 118 -3.61 -18.51 -20.09
N GLY A 119 -3.16 -19.71 -19.71
CA GLY A 119 -2.25 -20.54 -20.52
C GLY A 119 -0.76 -20.20 -20.40
N ASN A 120 -0.40 -19.25 -19.54
CA ASN A 120 0.98 -18.89 -19.24
C ASN A 120 1.51 -19.60 -17.98
N SER A 121 2.82 -19.50 -17.72
CA SER A 121 3.46 -20.02 -16.49
C SER A 121 2.98 -19.31 -15.23
N HIS A 122 2.70 -18.02 -15.35
CA HIS A 122 2.23 -17.14 -14.29
C HIS A 122 1.05 -16.30 -14.74
N ASN A 123 0.35 -15.66 -13.81
CA ASN A 123 -0.59 -14.61 -14.11
C ASN A 123 0.18 -13.27 -14.23
N TYR A 124 0.33 -12.79 -15.48
CA TYR A 124 1.12 -11.59 -15.82
C TYR A 124 0.29 -10.31 -16.03
N HIS A 125 -1.03 -10.39 -15.90
CA HIS A 125 -1.89 -9.27 -16.29
C HIS A 125 -2.68 -8.76 -15.09
N PHE A 126 -2.02 -8.08 -14.19
CA PHE A 126 -2.66 -7.57 -12.99
C PHE A 126 -2.17 -6.17 -12.61
N THR A 127 -2.99 -5.48 -11.84
CA THR A 127 -2.59 -4.26 -11.15
C THR A 127 -2.61 -4.47 -9.66
N TYR A 128 -1.77 -3.72 -8.94
CA TYR A 128 -1.77 -3.70 -7.48
C TYR A 128 -1.78 -2.27 -6.98
N GLN A 129 -2.69 -1.97 -6.09
CA GLN A 129 -2.87 -0.64 -5.51
C GLN A 129 -2.81 -0.71 -4.00
N ILE A 130 -2.02 0.17 -3.39
CA ILE A 130 -2.00 0.41 -1.95
C ILE A 130 -2.36 1.87 -1.69
N ALA A 131 -3.28 2.11 -0.75
CA ALA A 131 -3.52 3.41 -0.16
C ALA A 131 -3.14 3.35 1.32
N ALA A 132 -2.32 4.30 1.76
CA ALA A 132 -1.78 4.37 3.11
C ALA A 132 -1.58 5.83 3.53
N SER A 133 -1.00 6.05 4.70
CA SER A 133 -0.50 7.36 5.12
C SER A 133 0.94 7.25 5.62
N PHE A 134 1.64 8.35 5.69
CA PHE A 134 2.97 8.42 6.26
C PHE A 134 3.15 9.68 7.11
N GLY A 135 4.03 9.59 8.11
CA GLY A 135 4.49 10.74 8.86
C GLY A 135 5.62 11.44 8.11
N TYR A 136 5.47 12.72 7.80
CA TYR A 136 6.53 13.56 7.23
C TYR A 136 7.10 14.51 8.30
N LYS A 137 8.42 14.63 8.31
CA LYS A 137 9.15 15.58 9.14
C LYS A 137 10.18 16.32 8.30
N PRO A 138 10.02 17.62 8.08
CA PRO A 138 10.95 18.42 7.29
C PRO A 138 12.39 18.30 7.80
N GLY A 139 13.34 18.13 6.89
CA GLY A 139 14.76 18.00 7.19
C GLY A 139 15.18 16.64 7.76
N ALA A 140 14.30 15.66 7.82
CA ALA A 140 14.64 14.32 8.29
C ALA A 140 15.29 13.43 7.22
N GLY A 141 15.38 13.89 5.96
CA GLY A 141 15.97 13.13 4.86
C GLY A 141 15.20 11.86 4.50
N GLN A 142 13.88 11.84 4.72
CA GLN A 142 13.05 10.67 4.48
C GLN A 142 13.03 10.31 2.99
N THR A 143 13.21 9.02 2.70
CA THR A 143 13.31 8.51 1.33
C THR A 143 12.37 7.35 1.07
N PHE A 144 11.95 7.24 -0.19
CA PHE A 144 11.29 6.05 -0.72
C PHE A 144 11.98 5.65 -2.02
N SER A 145 12.26 4.35 -2.18
CA SER A 145 12.87 3.78 -3.38
C SER A 145 12.06 2.59 -3.83
N PHE A 146 11.91 2.47 -5.14
CA PHE A 146 11.31 1.32 -5.80
C PHE A 146 12.28 0.74 -6.82
N THR A 147 12.27 -0.57 -6.98
CA THR A 147 12.93 -1.30 -8.06
C THR A 147 12.00 -2.41 -8.52
N GLY A 148 11.71 -2.48 -9.81
CA GLY A 148 10.82 -3.49 -10.40
C GLY A 148 10.48 -3.22 -11.86
N ASP A 149 9.48 -3.91 -12.34
CA ASP A 149 8.85 -3.94 -13.65
C ASP A 149 7.35 -4.27 -13.49
N ASP A 150 6.37 -3.83 -14.29
CA ASP A 150 6.44 -2.83 -15.36
C ASP A 150 6.12 -1.41 -14.87
N ASP A 151 4.86 -0.96 -14.97
CA ASP A 151 4.48 0.41 -14.57
C ASP A 151 4.42 0.58 -13.06
N VAL A 152 5.08 1.62 -12.56
CA VAL A 152 4.96 2.05 -11.16
C VAL A 152 4.80 3.55 -11.03
N TRP A 153 3.76 3.96 -10.33
CA TRP A 153 3.55 5.35 -9.93
C TRP A 153 3.31 5.44 -8.43
N VAL A 154 4.06 6.31 -7.78
CA VAL A 154 3.89 6.52 -6.33
C VAL A 154 3.68 8.00 -6.05
N PHE A 155 2.58 8.29 -5.35
CA PHE A 155 2.21 9.65 -4.97
C PHE A 155 2.34 9.84 -3.46
N PHE A 156 2.86 11.00 -3.09
CA PHE A 156 3.03 11.46 -1.71
C PHE A 156 2.23 12.76 -1.56
N ASP A 157 1.19 12.75 -0.76
CA ASP A 157 0.21 13.83 -0.67
C ASP A 157 -0.28 14.30 -2.06
N LYS A 158 -0.67 13.30 -2.88
CA LYS A 158 -1.14 13.52 -4.25
C LYS A 158 -0.09 14.05 -5.24
N LYS A 159 1.17 14.23 -4.86
CA LYS A 159 2.27 14.59 -5.75
C LYS A 159 3.02 13.35 -6.22
N LEU A 160 3.24 13.23 -7.52
CA LEU A 160 4.01 12.14 -8.12
C LEU A 160 5.48 12.22 -7.70
N GLY A 161 5.97 11.19 -7.03
CA GLY A 161 7.36 11.08 -6.57
C GLY A 161 8.15 9.98 -7.28
N ILE A 162 7.47 8.89 -7.73
CA ILE A 162 8.06 7.84 -8.55
C ILE A 162 7.24 7.72 -9.82
N ASP A 163 7.92 7.71 -10.97
CA ASP A 163 7.33 7.59 -12.30
C ASP A 163 8.18 6.63 -13.14
N LEU A 164 7.77 5.38 -13.16
CA LEU A 164 8.32 4.30 -13.98
C LEU A 164 7.16 3.73 -14.78
N GLY A 165 6.86 4.34 -15.93
CA GLY A 165 5.76 3.92 -16.77
C GLY A 165 6.21 3.13 -18.01
N GLY A 166 5.29 2.37 -18.57
CA GLY A 166 5.47 1.56 -19.77
C GLY A 166 5.95 0.14 -19.47
N VAL A 167 5.99 -0.69 -20.51
CA VAL A 167 6.52 -2.05 -20.43
C VAL A 167 8.04 -2.01 -20.49
N HIS A 168 8.71 -2.42 -19.43
CA HIS A 168 10.16 -2.37 -19.36
C HIS A 168 10.72 -3.47 -18.45
N GLY A 169 11.98 -3.85 -18.66
CA GLY A 169 12.70 -4.67 -17.68
C GLY A 169 12.94 -3.88 -16.39
N GLN A 170 13.45 -4.55 -15.37
CA GLN A 170 13.65 -3.98 -14.04
C GLN A 170 14.33 -2.59 -14.07
N GLN A 171 13.66 -1.59 -13.52
CA GLN A 171 14.15 -0.22 -13.35
C GLN A 171 14.08 0.20 -11.89
N SER A 172 14.81 1.26 -11.55
CA SER A 172 14.86 1.81 -10.19
C SER A 172 14.62 3.30 -10.19
N ALA A 173 13.86 3.78 -9.22
CA ALA A 173 13.69 5.20 -8.92
C ALA A 173 13.68 5.43 -7.41
N SER A 174 14.08 6.63 -7.00
CA SER A 174 14.09 7.05 -5.60
C SER A 174 13.65 8.51 -5.48
N VAL A 175 12.97 8.83 -4.39
CA VAL A 175 12.54 10.18 -4.06
C VAL A 175 12.99 10.55 -2.66
N ASN A 176 13.49 11.78 -2.50
CA ASN A 176 13.70 12.42 -1.20
C ASN A 176 12.51 13.33 -0.91
N LEU A 177 11.84 13.11 0.23
CA LEU A 177 10.62 13.83 0.55
C LEU A 177 10.87 15.29 0.93
N ASP A 178 12.05 15.64 1.45
CA ASP A 178 12.36 17.04 1.73
C ASP A 178 12.43 17.89 0.45
N THR A 179 12.77 17.23 -0.68
CA THR A 179 12.74 17.86 -2.01
C THR A 179 11.32 17.89 -2.57
N LEU A 180 10.60 16.77 -2.55
CA LEU A 180 9.27 16.66 -3.13
C LEU A 180 8.23 17.51 -2.38
N LEU A 181 8.30 17.53 -1.05
CA LEU A 181 7.37 18.22 -0.15
C LEU A 181 7.96 19.51 0.41
N ALA A 182 8.88 20.17 -0.31
CA ALA A 182 9.45 21.42 0.12
C ALA A 182 8.37 22.44 0.52
N GLY A 183 8.49 23.01 1.71
CA GLY A 183 7.52 23.94 2.27
C GLY A 183 6.33 23.31 3.02
N TYR A 184 6.25 21.99 3.07
CA TYR A 184 5.23 21.30 3.88
C TYR A 184 5.62 21.34 5.37
N ALA A 185 4.61 21.39 6.24
CA ALA A 185 4.79 21.25 7.68
C ALA A 185 5.02 19.79 8.08
N GLU A 186 5.47 19.57 9.32
CA GLU A 186 5.44 18.23 9.92
C GLU A 186 3.98 17.76 10.05
N GLY A 187 3.69 16.51 9.64
CA GLY A 187 2.32 15.99 9.66
C GLY A 187 2.18 14.61 9.05
N ASN A 188 0.93 14.14 8.98
CA ASN A 188 0.56 12.90 8.30
C ASN A 188 -0.05 13.24 6.94
N TYR A 189 0.42 12.54 5.92
CA TYR A 189 0.06 12.77 4.52
C TYR A 189 -0.32 11.46 3.82
N SER A 190 -1.04 11.54 2.69
CA SER A 190 -1.42 10.35 1.94
C SER A 190 -0.24 9.74 1.19
N PHE A 191 -0.23 8.41 1.12
CA PHE A 191 0.65 7.59 0.31
C PHE A 191 -0.20 6.72 -0.60
N ASP A 192 -0.02 6.86 -1.91
CA ASP A 192 -0.76 6.11 -2.91
C ASP A 192 0.24 5.43 -3.85
N PHE A 193 0.25 4.09 -3.88
CA PHE A 193 1.13 3.27 -4.69
C PHE A 193 0.32 2.52 -5.74
N PHE A 194 0.75 2.58 -6.98
CA PHE A 194 0.14 1.95 -8.14
C PHE A 194 1.19 1.16 -8.91
N PHE A 195 0.90 -0.11 -9.13
CA PHE A 195 1.74 -1.05 -9.87
C PHE A 195 0.90 -1.73 -10.95
N ALA A 196 1.46 -1.97 -12.12
CA ALA A 196 0.85 -2.81 -13.14
C ALA A 196 1.88 -3.76 -13.73
N GLU A 197 1.59 -5.07 -13.70
CA GLU A 197 2.32 -6.11 -14.39
C GLU A 197 1.66 -6.34 -15.75
N ARG A 198 2.42 -6.20 -16.83
CA ARG A 198 1.86 -6.13 -18.19
C ARG A 198 2.45 -7.07 -19.21
N HIS A 199 3.62 -7.62 -19.00
CA HIS A 199 4.34 -8.42 -19.99
C HIS A 199 4.72 -9.81 -19.46
N ARG A 200 4.79 -10.82 -20.33
CA ARG A 200 4.92 -12.24 -19.97
C ARG A 200 6.35 -12.70 -19.73
N THR A 201 7.16 -11.93 -19.03
CA THR A 201 8.57 -12.30 -18.80
C THR A 201 8.92 -12.41 -17.35
N GLU A 202 8.82 -11.34 -16.61
CA GLU A 202 9.24 -11.20 -15.21
C GLU A 202 8.22 -10.38 -14.44
N SER A 203 8.23 -10.48 -13.12
CA SER A 203 7.54 -9.55 -12.23
C SER A 203 8.40 -9.36 -10.99
N ASN A 204 8.95 -8.17 -10.83
CA ASN A 204 9.83 -7.81 -9.74
C ASN A 204 9.23 -6.65 -8.93
N LEU A 205 9.18 -6.80 -7.61
CA LEU A 205 8.73 -5.74 -6.72
C LEU A 205 9.66 -5.63 -5.52
N LYS A 206 10.42 -4.53 -5.45
CA LYS A 206 11.26 -4.21 -4.31
C LYS A 206 11.00 -2.79 -3.85
N ILE A 207 10.71 -2.64 -2.57
CA ILE A 207 10.54 -1.35 -1.89
C ILE A 207 11.59 -1.23 -0.80
N GLN A 208 12.18 -0.03 -0.67
CA GLN A 208 13.00 0.35 0.48
C GLN A 208 12.62 1.78 0.89
N THR A 209 12.39 2.00 2.19
CA THR A 209 11.92 3.30 2.66
C THR A 209 12.26 3.55 4.12
N SER A 210 12.54 4.81 4.44
CA SER A 210 12.62 5.32 5.81
C SER A 210 11.32 5.99 6.28
N LEU A 211 10.25 5.91 5.48
CA LEU A 211 8.96 6.46 5.84
C LEU A 211 8.28 5.61 6.92
N GLN A 212 7.70 6.28 7.90
CA GLN A 212 6.77 5.65 8.82
C GLN A 212 5.40 5.47 8.15
N LEU A 213 5.32 4.46 7.27
CA LEU A 213 4.08 4.11 6.61
C LEU A 213 3.08 3.54 7.62
N ARG A 214 1.81 3.88 7.46
CA ARG A 214 0.70 3.40 8.28
C ARG A 214 -0.40 2.91 7.37
N PRO A 215 -0.94 1.70 7.60
CA PRO A 215 -2.13 1.26 6.88
C PRO A 215 -3.20 2.35 6.95
N GLN A 216 -3.89 2.58 5.84
CA GLN A 216 -5.07 3.43 5.90
C GLN A 216 -6.05 2.74 6.88
N GLN A 217 -6.40 3.41 7.96
CA GLN A 217 -7.53 2.99 8.77
C GLN A 217 -8.72 3.06 7.81
N ILE A 218 -9.24 1.91 7.43
CA ILE A 218 -10.62 1.88 6.95
C ILE A 218 -11.36 2.37 8.18
N ASN A 219 -11.76 3.64 8.18
CA ASN A 219 -12.72 4.10 9.17
C ASN A 219 -13.91 3.19 8.96
N ASP A 220 -14.08 2.22 9.85
CA ASP A 220 -15.27 1.40 9.87
C ASP A 220 -16.39 2.39 9.71
N VAL A 221 -17.18 2.20 8.64
CA VAL A 221 -18.44 2.94 8.46
C VAL A 221 -19.09 2.88 9.83
N PRO A 222 -19.37 3.99 10.51
CA PRO A 222 -19.89 3.95 11.87
C PRO A 222 -21.02 2.94 11.84
N GLU A 223 -20.90 1.84 12.60
CA GLU A 223 -21.90 0.77 12.56
C GLU A 223 -23.25 1.43 12.71
N PRO A 224 -24.14 1.38 11.70
CA PRO A 224 -25.39 2.11 11.79
C PRO A 224 -26.13 1.49 12.95
N SER A 225 -26.05 2.15 14.11
CA SER A 225 -27.04 1.94 15.16
C SER A 225 -27.07 0.62 15.92
N SER A 226 -26.07 -0.24 15.92
CA SER A 226 -26.08 -1.39 16.85
C SER A 226 -26.22 -0.89 18.29
N TYR A 227 -25.55 0.19 18.65
CA TYR A 227 -25.73 0.84 19.96
C TYR A 227 -27.08 1.54 20.08
N SER A 228 -27.62 2.13 19.00
CA SER A 228 -28.96 2.75 19.01
C SER A 228 -30.05 1.70 19.06
N LEU A 229 -29.91 0.58 18.38
CA LEU A 229 -30.83 -0.57 18.47
C LEU A 229 -30.78 -1.23 19.84
N LEU A 230 -29.56 -1.37 20.42
CA LEU A 230 -29.43 -1.89 21.78
C LEU A 230 -30.09 -0.94 22.80
N ALA A 231 -29.86 0.37 22.66
CA ALA A 231 -30.51 1.37 23.54
C ALA A 231 -32.02 1.37 23.39
N LEU A 232 -32.56 1.27 22.18
CA LEU A 232 -34.01 1.14 21.93
C LEU A 232 -34.58 -0.18 22.50
N GLY A 233 -33.85 -1.28 22.35
CA GLY A 233 -34.22 -2.57 22.91
C GLY A 233 -34.28 -2.53 24.44
N LEU A 234 -33.28 -1.96 25.10
CA LEU A 234 -33.27 -1.79 26.57
C LEU A 234 -34.38 -0.84 27.07
N ALA A 235 -34.64 0.26 26.34
CA ALA A 235 -35.73 1.17 26.66
C ALA A 235 -37.10 0.47 26.54
N GLY A 236 -37.29 -0.36 25.49
CA GLY A 236 -38.51 -1.17 25.31
C GLY A 236 -38.75 -2.17 26.45
N LEU A 237 -37.68 -2.87 26.87
CA LEU A 237 -37.76 -3.81 28.01
C LEU A 237 -38.05 -3.08 29.32
N GLY A 238 -37.51 -1.88 29.53
CA GLY A 238 -37.80 -1.05 30.72
C GLY A 238 -39.25 -0.60 30.79
N LEU A 239 -39.87 -0.26 29.66
CA LEU A 239 -41.27 0.14 29.60
C LEU A 239 -42.21 -1.03 29.87
N THR A 240 -41.97 -2.21 29.33
CA THR A 240 -42.79 -3.41 29.57
C THR A 240 -42.67 -3.91 31.01
N ALA A 241 -41.51 -3.85 31.64
CA ALA A 241 -41.29 -4.18 33.04
C ALA A 241 -42.05 -3.20 33.97
N ARG A 242 -42.14 -1.91 33.62
CA ARG A 242 -42.87 -0.90 34.37
C ARG A 242 -44.37 -1.07 34.28
N GLN A 243 -44.91 -1.49 33.13
CA GLN A 243 -46.34 -1.79 32.97
C GLN A 243 -46.77 -3.01 33.80
N ARG A 244 -45.96 -4.08 33.85
CA ARG A 244 -46.24 -5.29 34.67
C ARG A 244 -46.25 -5.04 36.19
N ARG A 245 -45.63 -3.97 36.68
CA ARG A 245 -45.62 -3.62 38.11
C ARG A 245 -46.80 -2.73 38.49
N ARG A 246 -47.64 -2.30 37.54
CA ARG A 246 -48.80 -1.44 37.77
C ARG A 246 -50.15 -2.16 37.57
N ALA A 247 -50.10 -3.42 37.13
CA ALA A 247 -51.23 -4.35 37.09
C ALA A 247 -51.13 -5.35 38.27
#